data_faaab7c5a7d30b123fcddc5a0f2a5bd3
#
_entry.id   faaab7c5a7d30b123fcddc5a0f2a5bd3
#
_cell.length_a   1.000
_cell.length_b   1.000
_cell.length_c   1.000
_cell.angle_alpha   90.00
_cell.angle_beta   90.00
_cell.angle_gamma   90.00
#
_symmetry.space_group_name_H-M   'P 1'
#
loop_
_entity.id
_entity.type
_entity.pdbx_description
1 polymer ?
#
loop_
_entity_poly.entity_id
_entity_poly.type
_entity_poly.pdbx_seq_one_letter_code
_entity_poly.pdbx_strand_id
1 'polypeptide(L)'
;SAWLREDCNRLCSKVFNDQAELSRCWTRIKGKERLQGIELAVLQQVAIWREQQAIARDRPRRRVLPDDVAIQIATIQPRNSSQLARIGRIGKLLGMSEIDSLAEAIGTAYDRPESDWPTIKRQQLSQEQSATLNTVLSLLRDKADDLGISQGMLCNRKDAEKLVLGRRNLQVLSGWRADVVGAALLQLLPDSA
;
A
#
# COMPACT_ATOMS: atom_id res chain seq x y z
N SER A 1 18.54 -16.76 15.27
CA SER A 1 18.20 -17.84 14.34
C SER A 1 18.65 -17.47 12.93
N ALA A 2 18.95 -18.47 12.10
CA ALA A 2 19.36 -18.27 10.70
C ALA A 2 18.29 -17.50 9.91
N TRP A 3 17.02 -17.76 10.16
CA TRP A 3 15.85 -17.10 9.55
C TRP A 3 15.81 -15.60 9.79
N LEU A 4 16.11 -15.14 11.02
CA LEU A 4 16.17 -13.71 11.33
C LEU A 4 17.28 -13.02 10.56
N ARG A 5 18.46 -13.67 10.44
CA ARG A 5 19.59 -13.12 9.68
C ARG A 5 19.26 -12.99 8.20
N GLU A 6 18.60 -13.98 7.61
CA GLU A 6 18.15 -13.95 6.22
C GLU A 6 17.18 -12.79 5.98
N ASP A 7 16.16 -12.62 6.84
CA ASP A 7 15.21 -11.51 6.74
C ASP A 7 15.88 -10.14 6.92
N CYS A 8 16.82 -10.00 7.85
CA CYS A 8 17.59 -8.76 8.03
C CYS A 8 18.43 -8.43 6.79
N ASN A 9 19.19 -9.40 6.26
CA ASN A 9 20.00 -9.22 5.06
C ASN A 9 19.14 -8.78 3.86
N ARG A 10 17.99 -9.39 3.69
CA ARG A 10 17.04 -9.02 2.62
C ARG A 10 16.45 -7.61 2.82
N LEU A 11 16.18 -7.18 4.04
CA LEU A 11 15.74 -5.82 4.31
C LEU A 11 16.85 -4.80 4.02
N CYS A 12 18.09 -5.12 4.39
CA CYS A 12 19.25 -4.27 4.12
C CYS A 12 19.59 -4.19 2.62
N SER A 13 19.33 -5.26 1.84
CA SER A 13 19.59 -5.29 0.40
C SER A 13 18.50 -4.66 -0.45
N LYS A 14 17.36 -4.25 0.13
CA LYS A 14 16.35 -3.49 -0.58
C LYS A 14 16.90 -2.14 -1.00
N VAL A 15 17.20 -2.02 -2.28
CA VAL A 15 17.46 -0.73 -2.90
C VAL A 15 16.13 0.05 -2.88
N PHE A 16 16.08 1.15 -2.13
CA PHE A 16 14.96 2.08 -2.18
C PHE A 16 14.96 2.75 -3.56
N ASN A 17 14.04 2.34 -4.42
CA ASN A 17 13.79 3.05 -5.67
C ASN A 17 12.80 4.19 -5.37
N ASP A 18 13.34 5.36 -5.03
CA ASP A 18 12.59 6.51 -4.51
C ASP A 18 11.42 6.94 -5.42
N GLN A 19 11.59 6.94 -6.74
CA GLN A 19 10.54 7.38 -7.66
C GLN A 19 9.40 6.37 -7.81
N ALA A 20 9.70 5.08 -7.92
CA ALA A 20 8.66 4.04 -8.01
C ALA A 20 7.89 3.88 -6.68
N GLU A 21 8.55 4.12 -5.55
CA GLU A 21 7.91 4.14 -4.23
C GLU A 21 7.04 5.38 -4.05
N LEU A 22 7.48 6.57 -4.49
CA LEU A 22 6.71 7.80 -4.43
C LEU A 22 5.41 7.69 -5.25
N SER A 23 5.46 7.16 -6.46
CA SER A 23 4.26 7.00 -7.30
C SER A 23 3.20 6.08 -6.68
N ARG A 24 3.59 5.19 -5.75
CA ARG A 24 2.72 4.21 -5.08
C ARG A 24 2.38 4.56 -3.63
N CYS A 25 2.93 5.64 -3.06
CA CYS A 25 2.74 5.98 -1.65
C CYS A 25 1.26 6.18 -1.26
N TRP A 26 0.42 6.64 -2.18
CA TRP A 26 -1.02 6.80 -1.99
C TRP A 26 -1.74 5.47 -1.69
N THR A 27 -1.21 4.33 -2.18
CA THR A 27 -1.81 3.01 -1.95
C THR A 27 -1.77 2.58 -0.48
N ARG A 28 -0.97 3.25 0.34
CA ARG A 28 -0.84 3.01 1.78
C ARG A 28 -1.84 3.81 2.62
N ILE A 29 -2.57 4.77 2.01
CA ILE A 29 -3.55 5.61 2.71
C ILE A 29 -4.83 4.80 2.97
N LYS A 30 -5.29 4.79 4.23
CA LYS A 30 -6.52 4.13 4.62
C LYS A 30 -7.74 4.93 4.14
N GLY A 31 -8.76 4.25 3.63
CA GLY A 31 -9.99 4.89 3.16
C GLY A 31 -10.00 5.27 1.68
N LYS A 32 -8.88 5.12 0.96
CA LYS A 32 -8.77 5.36 -0.49
C LYS A 32 -9.75 4.51 -1.33
N GLU A 33 -10.20 3.39 -0.80
CA GLU A 33 -11.11 2.46 -1.48
C GLU A 33 -12.48 3.08 -1.81
N ARG A 34 -12.79 4.23 -1.21
CA ARG A 34 -14.02 4.98 -1.44
C ARG A 34 -13.90 5.97 -2.59
N LEU A 35 -12.68 6.27 -3.00
CA LEU A 35 -12.35 7.26 -4.02
C LEU A 35 -12.26 6.62 -5.41
N GLN A 36 -12.56 7.41 -6.45
CA GLN A 36 -12.45 6.98 -7.84
C GLN A 36 -12.14 8.15 -8.78
N GLY A 37 -11.66 7.82 -9.97
CA GLY A 37 -11.38 8.82 -11.00
C GLY A 37 -10.43 9.93 -10.50
N ILE A 38 -10.83 11.18 -10.71
CA ILE A 38 -10.04 12.36 -10.32
C ILE A 38 -9.72 12.43 -8.83
N GLU A 39 -10.59 11.91 -7.96
CA GLU A 39 -10.32 11.87 -6.51
C GLU A 39 -9.05 11.06 -6.21
N LEU A 40 -8.84 9.94 -6.91
CA LEU A 40 -7.62 9.14 -6.77
C LEU A 40 -6.39 9.86 -7.33
N ALA A 41 -6.55 10.61 -8.42
CA ALA A 41 -5.46 11.41 -8.99
C ALA A 41 -5.04 12.52 -8.01
N VAL A 42 -6.01 13.23 -7.41
CA VAL A 42 -5.74 14.20 -6.35
C VAL A 42 -5.09 13.54 -5.14
N LEU A 43 -5.61 12.39 -4.67
CA LEU A 43 -5.00 11.66 -3.56
C LEU A 43 -3.56 11.26 -3.84
N GLN A 44 -3.25 10.87 -5.07
CA GLN A 44 -1.89 10.51 -5.47
C GLN A 44 -0.95 11.71 -5.32
N GLN A 45 -1.34 12.90 -5.78
CA GLN A 45 -0.51 14.10 -5.66
C GLN A 45 -0.33 14.53 -4.20
N VAL A 46 -1.41 14.53 -3.43
CA VAL A 46 -1.35 14.78 -1.97
C VAL A 46 -0.40 13.82 -1.27
N ALA A 47 -0.43 12.54 -1.64
CA ALA A 47 0.45 11.54 -1.04
C ALA A 47 1.92 11.74 -1.43
N ILE A 48 2.20 12.07 -2.67
CA ILE A 48 3.57 12.36 -3.15
C ILE A 48 4.12 13.58 -2.42
N TRP A 49 3.37 14.68 -2.42
CA TRP A 49 3.75 15.89 -1.69
C TRP A 49 4.02 15.60 -0.21
N ARG A 50 3.13 14.87 0.45
CA ARG A 50 3.28 14.47 1.85
C ARG A 50 4.55 13.67 2.11
N GLU A 51 4.88 12.73 1.25
CA GLU A 51 6.09 11.90 1.39
C GLU A 51 7.35 12.76 1.23
N GLN A 52 7.38 13.67 0.25
CA GLN A 52 8.47 14.62 0.04
C GLN A 52 8.68 15.52 1.26
N GLN A 53 7.59 16.06 1.83
CA GLN A 53 7.67 16.87 3.05
C GLN A 53 8.13 16.07 4.26
N ALA A 54 7.72 14.79 4.36
CA ALA A 54 8.14 13.90 5.43
C ALA A 54 9.64 13.62 5.38
N ILE A 55 10.19 13.36 4.20
CA ILE A 55 11.63 13.18 3.95
C ILE A 55 12.40 14.47 4.25
N ALA A 56 11.97 15.59 3.68
CA ALA A 56 12.65 16.88 3.85
C ALA A 56 12.74 17.35 5.31
N ARG A 57 11.79 16.94 6.17
CA ARG A 57 11.70 17.35 7.58
C ARG A 57 12.11 16.26 8.56
N ASP A 58 12.51 15.11 8.07
CA ASP A 58 12.75 13.92 8.90
C ASP A 58 11.59 13.66 9.89
N ARG A 59 10.35 13.68 9.37
CA ARG A 59 9.13 13.49 10.18
C ARG A 59 8.27 12.37 9.61
N PRO A 60 7.60 11.59 10.49
CA PRO A 60 6.62 10.60 10.03
C PRO A 60 5.50 11.26 9.19
N ARG A 61 5.18 10.69 8.04
CA ARG A 61 4.19 11.22 7.08
C ARG A 61 2.85 11.63 7.69
N ARG A 62 2.35 10.89 8.69
CA ARG A 62 1.09 11.21 9.38
C ARG A 62 1.20 12.42 10.30
N ARG A 63 2.42 12.82 10.67
CA ARG A 63 2.68 14.08 11.40
C ARG A 63 2.71 15.27 10.48
N VAL A 64 3.03 15.07 9.20
CA VAL A 64 2.93 16.10 8.16
C VAL A 64 1.48 16.31 7.77
N LEU A 65 0.80 15.24 7.33
CA LEU A 65 -0.62 15.28 6.95
C LEU A 65 -1.27 13.94 7.28
N PRO A 66 -2.28 13.90 8.18
CA PRO A 66 -3.01 12.68 8.50
C PRO A 66 -3.78 12.08 7.32
N ASP A 67 -4.02 10.76 7.35
CA ASP A 67 -4.68 10.04 6.26
C ASP A 67 -6.12 10.54 6.03
N ASP A 68 -6.86 10.86 7.12
CA ASP A 68 -8.23 11.40 7.07
C ASP A 68 -8.29 12.75 6.34
N VAL A 69 -7.31 13.63 6.61
CA VAL A 69 -7.22 14.94 5.94
C VAL A 69 -6.87 14.77 4.45
N ALA A 70 -5.96 13.83 4.13
CA ALA A 70 -5.62 13.54 2.73
C ALA A 70 -6.85 13.03 1.94
N ILE A 71 -7.68 12.18 2.55
CA ILE A 71 -8.96 11.73 1.96
C ILE A 71 -9.93 12.89 1.78
N GLN A 72 -10.07 13.77 2.80
CA GLN A 72 -10.95 14.95 2.68
C GLN A 72 -10.53 15.86 1.52
N ILE A 73 -9.23 16.12 1.36
CA ILE A 73 -8.71 16.91 0.24
C ILE A 73 -9.10 16.26 -1.09
N ALA A 74 -8.89 14.95 -1.21
CA ALA A 74 -9.20 14.21 -2.43
C ALA A 74 -10.70 14.25 -2.78
N THR A 75 -11.57 14.13 -1.78
CA THR A 75 -13.03 14.19 -1.96
C THR A 75 -13.53 15.60 -2.33
N ILE A 76 -12.97 16.64 -1.69
CA ILE A 76 -13.40 18.03 -1.91
C ILE A 76 -12.81 18.62 -3.19
N GLN A 77 -11.64 18.12 -3.64
CA GLN A 77 -11.00 18.52 -4.89
C GLN A 77 -10.74 20.05 -4.98
N PRO A 78 -10.02 20.65 -4.03
CA PRO A 78 -9.78 22.10 -4.03
C PRO A 78 -9.00 22.52 -5.28
N ARG A 79 -9.36 23.66 -5.87
CA ARG A 79 -8.74 24.21 -7.07
C ARG A 79 -7.68 25.28 -6.80
N ASN A 80 -7.60 25.76 -5.55
CA ASN A 80 -6.66 26.80 -5.14
C ASN A 80 -6.37 26.74 -3.64
N SER A 81 -5.36 27.50 -3.21
CA SER A 81 -4.92 27.57 -1.81
C SER A 81 -6.03 28.02 -0.86
N SER A 82 -6.87 28.97 -1.27
CA SER A 82 -7.95 29.46 -0.43
C SER A 82 -9.02 28.43 -0.14
N GLN A 83 -9.37 27.59 -1.12
CA GLN A 83 -10.27 26.46 -0.93
C GLN A 83 -9.61 25.38 -0.05
N LEU A 84 -8.33 25.09 -0.31
CA LEU A 84 -7.57 24.10 0.44
C LEU A 84 -7.46 24.48 1.93
N ALA A 85 -7.18 25.74 2.23
CA ALA A 85 -7.05 26.23 3.62
C ALA A 85 -8.33 26.06 4.46
N ARG A 86 -9.50 26.02 3.80
CA ARG A 86 -10.81 25.86 4.47
C ARG A 86 -11.17 24.41 4.79
N ILE A 87 -10.39 23.44 4.28
CA ILE A 87 -10.69 22.00 4.46
C ILE A 87 -10.26 21.58 5.86
N GLY A 88 -11.23 21.22 6.69
CA GLY A 88 -10.99 20.64 8.01
C GLY A 88 -10.01 21.45 8.87
N ARG A 89 -8.90 20.81 9.24
CA ARG A 89 -7.88 21.42 10.11
C ARG A 89 -6.59 21.81 9.35
N ILE A 90 -6.63 21.90 8.02
CA ILE A 90 -5.43 22.17 7.20
C ILE A 90 -4.73 23.46 7.64
N GLY A 91 -5.46 24.55 7.82
CA GLY A 91 -4.88 25.83 8.27
C GLY A 91 -4.25 25.80 9.67
N LYS A 92 -4.52 24.73 10.48
CA LYS A 92 -3.85 24.48 11.77
C LYS A 92 -2.63 23.57 11.64
N LEU A 93 -2.56 22.78 10.59
CA LEU A 93 -1.50 21.78 10.36
C LEU A 93 -0.38 22.36 9.49
N LEU A 94 -0.71 23.18 8.52
CA LEU A 94 0.18 23.68 7.48
C LEU A 94 0.24 25.22 7.48
N GLY A 95 1.42 25.75 7.26
CA GLY A 95 1.62 27.19 6.99
C GLY A 95 1.19 27.56 5.56
N MET A 96 1.06 28.86 5.28
CA MET A 96 0.59 29.36 3.97
C MET A 96 1.44 28.84 2.81
N SER A 97 2.76 28.90 2.92
CA SER A 97 3.70 28.41 1.89
C SER A 97 3.51 26.90 1.61
N GLU A 98 3.17 26.11 2.63
CA GLU A 98 2.89 24.68 2.49
C GLU A 98 1.54 24.44 1.82
N ILE A 99 0.55 25.25 2.14
CA ILE A 99 -0.77 25.21 1.51
C ILE A 99 -0.65 25.56 0.03
N ASP A 100 0.15 26.58 -0.32
CA ASP A 100 0.39 26.96 -1.71
C ASP A 100 1.11 25.85 -2.48
N SER A 101 2.17 25.29 -1.92
CA SER A 101 2.91 24.17 -2.50
C SER A 101 2.03 22.91 -2.68
N LEU A 102 1.15 22.62 -1.71
CA LEU A 102 0.21 21.50 -1.81
C LEU A 102 -0.86 21.78 -2.87
N ALA A 103 -1.37 23.01 -2.98
CA ALA A 103 -2.34 23.39 -4.00
C ALA A 103 -1.75 23.27 -5.41
N GLU A 104 -0.49 23.68 -5.60
CA GLU A 104 0.24 23.50 -6.86
C GLU A 104 0.39 22.00 -7.20
N ALA A 105 0.80 21.17 -6.24
CA ALA A 105 0.88 19.72 -6.43
C ALA A 105 -0.48 19.12 -6.83
N ILE A 106 -1.57 19.56 -6.20
CA ILE A 106 -2.93 19.10 -6.57
C ILE A 106 -3.28 19.56 -7.99
N GLY A 107 -2.89 20.76 -8.39
CA GLY A 107 -3.09 21.30 -9.74
C GLY A 107 -2.64 20.33 -10.83
N THR A 108 -1.49 19.67 -10.63
CA THR A 108 -0.96 18.71 -11.61
C THR A 108 -1.87 17.48 -11.81
N ALA A 109 -2.77 17.15 -10.87
CA ALA A 109 -3.74 16.07 -11.06
C ALA A 109 -4.81 16.45 -12.09
N TYR A 110 -5.18 17.71 -12.17
CA TYR A 110 -6.20 18.21 -13.09
C TYR A 110 -5.70 18.37 -14.52
N ASP A 111 -4.38 18.55 -14.68
CA ASP A 111 -3.73 18.69 -15.98
C ASP A 111 -3.48 17.34 -16.67
N ARG A 112 -3.65 16.23 -15.95
CA ARG A 112 -3.47 14.89 -16.49
C ARG A 112 -4.71 14.39 -17.20
N PRO A 113 -4.53 13.70 -18.35
CA PRO A 113 -5.64 13.01 -19.01
C PRO A 113 -6.22 11.91 -18.11
N GLU A 114 -7.51 11.63 -18.27
CA GLU A 114 -8.24 10.65 -17.47
C GLU A 114 -7.64 9.23 -17.57
N SER A 115 -7.04 8.91 -18.73
CA SER A 115 -6.33 7.63 -18.95
C SER A 115 -5.19 7.38 -17.96
N ASP A 116 -4.59 8.44 -17.42
CA ASP A 116 -3.42 8.38 -16.54
C ASP A 116 -3.80 8.41 -15.05
N TRP A 117 -5.08 8.50 -14.75
CA TRP A 117 -5.53 8.50 -13.37
C TRP A 117 -5.35 7.13 -12.73
N PRO A 118 -4.91 7.10 -11.47
CA PRO A 118 -4.74 5.84 -10.77
C PRO A 118 -6.07 5.13 -10.58
N THR A 119 -6.06 3.81 -10.70
CA THR A 119 -7.24 2.98 -10.51
C THR A 119 -7.01 1.97 -9.38
N ILE A 120 -8.05 1.71 -8.60
CA ILE A 120 -8.05 0.62 -7.62
C ILE A 120 -8.71 -0.59 -8.25
N LYS A 121 -7.88 -1.54 -8.71
CA LYS A 121 -8.40 -2.84 -9.16
C LYS A 121 -8.86 -3.61 -7.93
N ARG A 122 -10.17 -3.64 -7.68
CA ARG A 122 -10.77 -4.56 -6.70
C ARG A 122 -10.79 -5.94 -7.35
N GLN A 123 -9.80 -6.76 -7.05
CA GLN A 123 -9.88 -8.17 -7.36
C GLN A 123 -10.80 -8.82 -6.32
N GLN A 124 -12.03 -9.15 -6.71
CA GLN A 124 -12.90 -10.02 -5.91
C GLN A 124 -12.49 -11.46 -6.20
N LEU A 125 -12.30 -12.21 -5.12
CA LEU A 125 -12.06 -13.65 -5.22
C LEU A 125 -13.36 -14.35 -5.63
N SER A 126 -13.27 -15.31 -6.55
CA SER A 126 -14.38 -16.21 -6.84
C SER A 126 -14.70 -17.08 -5.61
N GLN A 127 -15.82 -17.81 -5.66
CA GLN A 127 -16.17 -18.73 -4.58
C GLN A 127 -15.11 -19.83 -4.41
N GLU A 128 -14.58 -20.37 -5.49
CA GLU A 128 -13.48 -21.36 -5.49
C GLU A 128 -12.19 -20.78 -4.93
N GLN A 129 -11.82 -19.58 -5.37
CA GLN A 129 -10.66 -18.86 -4.85
C GLN A 129 -10.78 -18.56 -3.37
N SER A 130 -11.99 -18.26 -2.89
CA SER A 130 -12.25 -18.03 -1.47
C SER A 130 -12.13 -19.32 -0.66
N ALA A 131 -12.58 -20.44 -1.19
CA ALA A 131 -12.39 -21.75 -0.58
C ALA A 131 -10.90 -22.13 -0.52
N THR A 132 -10.16 -21.97 -1.62
CA THR A 132 -8.71 -22.19 -1.68
C THR A 132 -7.97 -21.30 -0.69
N LEU A 133 -8.36 -20.02 -0.57
CA LEU A 133 -7.76 -19.11 0.41
C LEU A 133 -7.95 -19.60 1.85
N ASN A 134 -9.13 -20.12 2.20
CA ASN A 134 -9.37 -20.66 3.53
C ASN A 134 -8.50 -21.87 3.81
N THR A 135 -8.32 -22.77 2.85
CA THR A 135 -7.42 -23.93 2.96
C THR A 135 -5.97 -23.49 3.14
N VAL A 136 -5.51 -22.52 2.34
CA VAL A 136 -4.17 -21.92 2.46
C VAL A 136 -3.95 -21.30 3.84
N LEU A 137 -4.94 -20.54 4.35
CA LEU A 137 -4.83 -19.91 5.67
C LEU A 137 -4.83 -20.95 6.81
N SER A 138 -5.57 -22.05 6.68
CA SER A 138 -5.53 -23.15 7.64
C SER A 138 -4.14 -23.79 7.67
N LEU A 139 -3.61 -24.19 6.51
CA LEU A 139 -2.27 -24.76 6.40
C LEU A 139 -1.20 -23.83 7.03
N LEU A 140 -1.27 -22.53 6.75
CA LEU A 140 -0.33 -21.56 7.30
C LEU A 140 -0.44 -21.44 8.82
N ARG A 141 -1.65 -21.55 9.37
CA ARG A 141 -1.88 -21.54 10.82
C ARG A 141 -1.28 -22.79 11.48
N ASP A 142 -1.62 -23.98 10.96
CA ASP A 142 -1.16 -25.26 11.50
C ASP A 142 0.38 -25.30 11.50
N LYS A 143 1.01 -24.86 10.41
CA LYS A 143 2.49 -24.77 10.33
C LYS A 143 3.09 -23.72 11.26
N ALA A 144 2.42 -22.60 11.48
CA ALA A 144 2.88 -21.59 12.43
C ALA A 144 2.80 -22.10 13.87
N ASP A 145 1.74 -22.82 14.21
CA ASP A 145 1.55 -23.44 15.52
C ASP A 145 2.60 -24.52 15.78
N ASP A 146 2.88 -25.38 14.81
CA ASP A 146 3.94 -26.41 14.86
C ASP A 146 5.33 -25.79 15.16
N LEU A 147 5.59 -24.60 14.63
CA LEU A 147 6.86 -23.88 14.79
C LEU A 147 6.90 -22.92 15.99
N GLY A 148 5.79 -22.73 16.69
CA GLY A 148 5.67 -21.79 17.80
C GLY A 148 5.84 -20.32 17.38
N ILE A 149 5.42 -19.96 16.14
CA ILE A 149 5.52 -18.61 15.59
C ILE A 149 4.15 -18.07 15.18
N SER A 150 4.03 -16.76 14.98
CA SER A 150 2.79 -16.20 14.45
C SER A 150 2.64 -16.50 12.95
N GLN A 151 1.40 -16.78 12.50
CA GLN A 151 1.08 -17.02 11.08
C GLN A 151 1.57 -15.88 10.17
N GLY A 152 1.49 -14.62 10.65
CA GLY A 152 1.94 -13.45 9.91
C GLY A 152 3.45 -13.45 9.58
N MET A 153 4.26 -14.21 10.31
CA MET A 153 5.68 -14.40 10.00
C MET A 153 5.87 -15.31 8.78
N LEU A 154 4.99 -16.27 8.55
CA LEU A 154 5.01 -17.12 7.35
C LEU A 154 4.39 -16.36 6.17
N CYS A 155 3.13 -15.96 6.30
CA CYS A 155 2.40 -15.23 5.26
C CYS A 155 1.25 -14.45 5.87
N ASN A 156 1.09 -13.19 5.49
CA ASN A 156 -0.08 -12.40 5.85
C ASN A 156 -1.24 -12.71 4.89
N ARG A 157 -2.49 -12.39 5.32
CA ARG A 157 -3.69 -12.66 4.53
C ARG A 157 -3.67 -12.04 3.13
N LYS A 158 -3.16 -10.80 2.98
CA LYS A 158 -3.09 -10.13 1.68
C LYS A 158 -2.15 -10.82 0.69
N ASP A 159 -1.05 -11.38 1.19
CA ASP A 159 -0.13 -12.11 0.34
C ASP A 159 -0.66 -13.52 0.04
N ALA A 160 -1.40 -14.15 0.95
CA ALA A 160 -2.15 -15.38 0.68
C ALA A 160 -3.22 -15.16 -0.41
N GLU A 161 -3.96 -14.04 -0.37
CA GLU A 161 -4.92 -13.66 -1.42
C GLU A 161 -4.23 -13.50 -2.79
N LYS A 162 -3.07 -12.82 -2.83
CA LYS A 162 -2.28 -12.67 -4.07
C LYS A 162 -1.77 -14.03 -4.59
N LEU A 163 -1.40 -14.92 -3.68
CA LEU A 163 -0.95 -16.28 -4.01
C LEU A 163 -2.06 -17.06 -4.71
N VAL A 164 -3.27 -17.05 -4.16
CA VAL A 164 -4.47 -17.68 -4.73
C VAL A 164 -4.83 -17.06 -6.10
N LEU A 165 -4.60 -15.75 -6.26
CA LEU A 165 -4.77 -15.03 -7.52
C LEU A 165 -3.66 -15.28 -8.55
N GLY A 166 -2.78 -16.27 -8.31
CA GLY A 166 -1.74 -16.69 -9.26
C GLY A 166 -0.41 -15.95 -9.14
N ARG A 167 -0.23 -15.03 -8.19
CA ARG A 167 1.08 -14.39 -7.99
C ARG A 167 2.05 -15.34 -7.32
N ARG A 168 3.22 -15.56 -7.95
CA ARG A 168 4.26 -16.46 -7.45
C ARG A 168 5.51 -15.73 -6.92
N ASN A 169 5.71 -14.46 -7.26
CA ASN A 169 6.81 -13.66 -6.72
C ASN A 169 6.42 -13.07 -5.35
N LEU A 170 6.26 -13.94 -4.35
CA LEU A 170 5.87 -13.60 -2.99
C LEU A 170 6.89 -14.16 -1.99
N GLN A 171 7.05 -13.45 -0.88
CA GLN A 171 8.01 -13.81 0.16
C GLN A 171 7.79 -15.22 0.73
N VAL A 172 6.54 -15.67 0.80
CA VAL A 172 6.19 -17.00 1.30
C VAL A 172 6.74 -18.14 0.43
N LEU A 173 7.07 -17.85 -0.83
CA LEU A 173 7.69 -18.80 -1.77
C LEU A 173 9.20 -18.58 -1.94
N SER A 174 9.86 -17.89 -1.01
CA SER A 174 11.30 -17.64 -1.08
C SER A 174 11.97 -17.82 0.28
N GLY A 175 13.27 -18.20 0.24
CA GLY A 175 14.09 -18.40 1.42
C GLY A 175 13.52 -19.43 2.38
N TRP A 176 13.79 -19.29 3.67
CA TRP A 176 13.36 -20.21 4.71
C TRP A 176 11.84 -20.50 4.72
N ARG A 177 11.02 -19.55 4.25
CA ARG A 177 9.56 -19.75 4.17
C ARG A 177 9.19 -20.75 3.09
N ALA A 178 9.90 -20.73 1.96
CA ALA A 178 9.70 -21.74 0.91
C ALA A 178 10.02 -23.14 1.40
N ASP A 179 11.09 -23.28 2.20
CA ASP A 179 11.50 -24.57 2.76
C ASP A 179 10.44 -25.12 3.73
N VAL A 180 9.77 -24.25 4.47
CA VAL A 180 8.77 -24.63 5.50
C VAL A 180 7.39 -24.92 4.90
N VAL A 181 6.90 -24.07 4.01
CA VAL A 181 5.50 -24.15 3.51
C VAL A 181 5.38 -24.12 1.99
N GLY A 182 6.47 -23.79 1.25
CA GLY A 182 6.40 -23.51 -0.18
C GLY A 182 5.82 -24.68 -0.98
N ALA A 183 6.35 -25.89 -0.79
CA ALA A 183 5.88 -27.08 -1.52
C ALA A 183 4.41 -27.38 -1.23
N ALA A 184 4.01 -27.35 0.04
CA ALA A 184 2.63 -27.61 0.46
C ALA A 184 1.64 -26.56 -0.08
N LEU A 185 2.06 -25.29 -0.12
CA LEU A 185 1.24 -24.22 -0.70
C LEU A 185 1.06 -24.39 -2.21
N LEU A 186 2.11 -24.78 -2.93
CA LEU A 186 2.04 -24.98 -4.38
C LEU A 186 1.12 -26.12 -4.78
N GLN A 187 1.03 -27.19 -3.94
CA GLN A 187 0.10 -28.31 -4.17
C GLN A 187 -1.38 -27.92 -4.03
N LEU A 188 -1.68 -26.89 -3.23
CA LEU A 188 -3.05 -26.40 -3.01
C LEU A 188 -3.52 -25.43 -4.09
N LEU A 189 -2.61 -24.95 -4.92
CA LEU A 189 -2.90 -23.92 -5.89
C LEU A 189 -3.07 -24.53 -7.29
N PRO A 190 -4.02 -24.03 -8.09
CA PRO A 190 -4.11 -24.44 -9.48
C PRO A 190 -2.82 -24.09 -10.22
N ASP A 191 -2.43 -24.96 -11.14
CA ASP A 191 -1.30 -24.71 -12.02
C ASP A 191 -1.49 -23.35 -12.71
N SER A 192 -0.41 -22.55 -12.73
CA SER A 192 -0.43 -21.26 -13.39
C SER A 192 -0.64 -21.47 -14.88
N ALA A 193 -1.79 -21.05 -15.41
CA ALA A 193 -2.03 -20.97 -16.85
C ALA A 193 -1.19 -19.86 -17.49
#